data_6fc6338d0ffa16eb01f141cd971364b4
#
_entry.id   6fc6338d0ffa16eb01f141cd971364b4
#
_cell.length_a   1.000
_cell.length_b   1.000
_cell.length_c   1.000
_cell.angle_alpha   90.00
_cell.angle_beta   90.00
_cell.angle_gamma   90.00
#
_symmetry.space_group_name_H-M   'P 1'
#
loop_
_entity.id
_entity.type
_entity.pdbx_description
1 polymer ?
#
loop_
_entity_poly.entity_id
_entity_poly.type
_entity_poly.pdbx_seq_one_letter_code
_entity_poly.pdbx_strand_id
1 'polypeptide(L)'
;MIRIQAQPRAGGESRLAGIQMAMLTLRCMEHYRDVAGDHDSALILLAVVAISAERLTRSGLADELRTLETPLPPEYIGTCNVSSIAVATGFNRETARRHVNRLIERQVLQRGPDGTIGFTAGYMQSGQIAELLQTQLDTLGRSVTEFVRMGAMTVTDE
;
A
#
# COMPACT_ATOMS: atom_id res chain seq x y z
N MET A 1 3.91 -18.53 19.21
CA MET A 1 3.87 -17.53 18.10
C MET A 1 2.42 -17.21 17.79
N ILE A 2 2.02 -15.92 17.82
CA ILE A 2 0.64 -15.53 17.54
C ILE A 2 0.33 -15.79 16.06
N ARG A 3 -0.74 -16.53 15.80
CA ARG A 3 -1.25 -16.82 14.45
C ARG A 3 -2.71 -16.39 14.32
N ILE A 4 -3.02 -15.62 13.28
CA ILE A 4 -4.38 -15.21 12.95
C ILE A 4 -4.84 -16.02 11.73
N GLN A 5 -5.99 -16.67 11.83
CA GLN A 5 -6.54 -17.52 10.77
C GLN A 5 -7.99 -17.13 10.46
N ALA A 6 -8.31 -17.05 9.17
CA ALA A 6 -9.70 -16.94 8.74
C ALA A 6 -10.46 -18.25 8.98
N GLN A 7 -11.69 -18.15 9.48
CA GLN A 7 -12.56 -19.29 9.65
C GLN A 7 -13.31 -19.62 8.36
N PRO A 8 -13.52 -20.91 8.04
CA PRO A 8 -14.34 -21.29 6.90
C PRO A 8 -15.72 -20.63 6.97
N ARG A 9 -16.15 -20.01 5.86
CA ARG A 9 -17.41 -19.26 5.75
C ARG A 9 -17.58 -18.20 6.86
N ALA A 10 -16.48 -17.59 7.30
CA ALA A 10 -16.45 -16.57 8.35
C ALA A 10 -17.20 -16.98 9.64
N GLY A 11 -17.05 -18.25 10.08
CA GLY A 11 -17.69 -18.74 11.30
C GLY A 11 -19.23 -18.74 11.29
N GLY A 12 -19.85 -18.65 10.12
CA GLY A 12 -21.30 -18.48 9.98
C GLY A 12 -21.77 -17.02 9.79
N GLU A 13 -20.93 -16.05 10.09
CA GLU A 13 -21.21 -14.59 10.01
C GLU A 13 -20.75 -13.99 8.66
N SER A 14 -20.84 -14.76 7.57
CA SER A 14 -20.25 -14.38 6.27
C SER A 14 -20.79 -13.06 5.70
N ARG A 15 -22.06 -12.73 5.96
CA ARG A 15 -22.65 -11.44 5.53
C ARG A 15 -22.02 -10.26 6.26
N LEU A 16 -21.91 -10.34 7.59
CA LEU A 16 -21.28 -9.29 8.41
C LEU A 16 -19.79 -9.15 8.10
N ALA A 17 -19.10 -10.28 7.93
CA ALA A 17 -17.69 -10.28 7.53
C ALA A 17 -17.49 -9.63 6.15
N GLY A 18 -18.40 -9.89 5.18
CA GLY A 18 -18.36 -9.26 3.86
C GLY A 18 -18.56 -7.73 3.94
N ILE A 19 -19.53 -7.27 4.74
CA ILE A 19 -19.76 -5.84 4.97
C ILE A 19 -18.53 -5.19 5.61
N GLN A 20 -17.98 -5.81 6.67
CA GLN A 20 -16.80 -5.31 7.37
C GLN A 20 -15.58 -5.25 6.44
N MET A 21 -15.39 -6.24 5.57
CA MET A 21 -14.31 -6.24 4.58
C MET A 21 -14.47 -5.10 3.56
N ALA A 22 -15.68 -4.86 3.05
CA ALA A 22 -15.96 -3.77 2.13
C ALA A 22 -15.68 -2.41 2.79
N MET A 23 -16.10 -2.22 4.05
CA MET A 23 -15.84 -1.01 4.82
C MET A 23 -14.33 -0.80 5.07
N LEU A 24 -13.58 -1.86 5.41
CA LEU A 24 -12.12 -1.79 5.57
C LEU A 24 -11.46 -1.35 4.27
N THR A 25 -11.80 -2.00 3.16
CA THR A 25 -11.23 -1.69 1.85
C THR A 25 -11.49 -0.24 1.45
N LEU A 26 -12.74 0.22 1.62
CA LEU A 26 -13.11 1.60 1.29
C LEU A 26 -12.34 2.62 2.15
N ARG A 27 -12.27 2.43 3.47
CA ARG A 27 -11.52 3.32 4.38
C ARG A 27 -10.03 3.36 4.02
N CYS A 28 -9.42 2.22 3.75
CA CYS A 28 -8.02 2.18 3.31
C CYS A 28 -7.83 3.00 2.03
N MET A 29 -8.72 2.85 1.05
CA MET A 29 -8.65 3.62 -0.19
C MET A 29 -8.90 5.12 0.01
N GLU A 30 -9.76 5.52 0.94
CA GLU A 30 -9.96 6.93 1.31
C GLU A 30 -8.68 7.56 1.85
N HIS A 31 -7.96 6.88 2.76
CA HIS A 31 -6.70 7.37 3.29
C HIS A 31 -5.63 7.54 2.18
N TYR A 32 -5.54 6.59 1.24
CA TYR A 32 -4.63 6.72 0.09
C TYR A 32 -5.05 7.86 -0.85
N ARG A 33 -6.37 8.05 -1.08
CA ARG A 33 -6.89 9.15 -1.87
C ARG A 33 -6.49 10.51 -1.28
N ASP A 34 -6.55 10.66 0.04
CA ASP A 34 -6.23 11.92 0.72
C ASP A 34 -4.75 12.29 0.50
N VAL A 35 -3.86 11.32 0.41
CA VAL A 35 -2.45 11.51 0.06
C VAL A 35 -2.25 11.72 -1.44
N ALA A 36 -2.88 10.91 -2.28
CA ALA A 36 -2.68 10.91 -3.73
C ALA A 36 -3.52 11.98 -4.48
N GLY A 37 -4.62 12.44 -3.88
CA GLY A 37 -5.53 13.46 -4.42
C GLY A 37 -6.79 12.91 -5.07
N ASP A 38 -6.74 11.73 -5.67
CA ASP A 38 -7.88 10.98 -6.21
C ASP A 38 -7.62 9.47 -6.17
N HIS A 39 -8.67 8.66 -6.36
CA HIS A 39 -8.57 7.20 -6.25
C HIS A 39 -7.70 6.57 -7.34
N ASP A 40 -7.74 7.08 -8.57
CA ASP A 40 -6.92 6.57 -9.66
C ASP A 40 -5.43 6.84 -9.38
N SER A 41 -5.11 8.03 -8.89
CA SER A 41 -3.76 8.39 -8.44
C SER A 41 -3.32 7.55 -7.24
N ALA A 42 -4.24 7.20 -6.32
CA ALA A 42 -3.96 6.28 -5.21
C ALA A 42 -3.58 4.88 -5.72
N LEU A 43 -4.29 4.34 -6.71
CA LEU A 43 -3.92 3.06 -7.34
C LEU A 43 -2.55 3.12 -8.03
N ILE A 44 -2.24 4.22 -8.69
CA ILE A 44 -0.90 4.44 -9.29
C ILE A 44 0.18 4.42 -8.19
N LEU A 45 -0.06 5.14 -7.08
CA LEU A 45 0.87 5.20 -5.96
C LEU A 45 1.15 3.81 -5.37
N LEU A 46 0.08 3.03 -5.13
CA LEU A 46 0.18 1.64 -4.65
C LEU A 46 0.93 0.74 -5.63
N ALA A 47 0.70 0.90 -6.94
CA ALA A 47 1.43 0.14 -7.97
C ALA A 47 2.93 0.48 -7.96
N VAL A 48 3.29 1.76 -7.81
CA VAL A 48 4.70 2.17 -7.69
C VAL A 48 5.35 1.54 -6.45
N VAL A 49 4.67 1.58 -5.29
CA VAL A 49 5.16 0.91 -4.06
C VAL A 49 5.38 -0.58 -4.31
N ALA A 50 4.37 -1.29 -4.83
CA ALA A 50 4.41 -2.74 -5.01
C ALA A 50 5.53 -3.17 -5.98
N ILE A 51 5.66 -2.49 -7.12
CA ILE A 51 6.70 -2.79 -8.12
C ILE A 51 8.10 -2.47 -7.55
N SER A 52 8.25 -1.32 -6.88
CA SER A 52 9.53 -0.89 -6.31
C SER A 52 9.97 -1.78 -5.15
N ALA A 53 9.03 -2.31 -4.38
CA ALA A 53 9.29 -3.17 -3.22
C ALA A 53 9.52 -4.65 -3.58
N GLU A 54 9.35 -5.07 -4.83
CA GLU A 54 9.48 -6.48 -5.22
C GLU A 54 10.86 -7.07 -4.85
N ARG A 55 11.91 -6.28 -4.99
CA ARG A 55 13.27 -6.69 -4.60
C ARG A 55 13.41 -6.86 -3.08
N LEU A 56 12.80 -5.96 -2.30
CA LEU A 56 12.84 -5.98 -0.84
C LEU A 56 12.19 -7.24 -0.26
N THR A 57 11.08 -7.69 -0.87
CA THR A 57 10.37 -8.89 -0.42
C THR A 57 11.13 -10.17 -0.70
N ARG A 58 12.04 -10.18 -1.69
CA ARG A 58 12.84 -11.35 -2.06
C ARG A 58 14.14 -11.48 -1.28
N SER A 59 14.82 -10.36 -0.99
CA SER A 59 16.16 -10.37 -0.36
C SER A 59 16.13 -10.12 1.14
N GLY A 60 15.01 -9.68 1.71
CA GLY A 60 14.94 -9.21 3.08
C GLY A 60 15.63 -7.85 3.25
N LEU A 61 15.35 -7.18 4.37
CA LEU A 61 15.96 -5.91 4.75
C LEU A 61 16.87 -6.13 5.97
N ALA A 62 18.03 -5.50 5.97
CA ALA A 62 18.84 -5.34 7.18
C ALA A 62 18.03 -4.59 8.24
N ASP A 63 18.29 -4.88 9.52
CA ASP A 63 17.46 -4.35 10.62
C ASP A 63 17.39 -2.80 10.62
N GLU A 64 18.48 -2.13 10.32
CA GLU A 64 18.57 -0.67 10.22
C GLU A 64 17.74 -0.05 9.09
N LEU A 65 17.37 -0.84 8.07
CA LEU A 65 16.57 -0.39 6.93
C LEU A 65 15.06 -0.68 7.07
N ARG A 66 14.65 -1.30 8.19
CA ARG A 66 13.24 -1.68 8.40
C ARG A 66 12.33 -0.53 8.80
N THR A 67 12.91 0.60 9.19
CA THR A 67 12.13 1.79 9.56
C THR A 67 12.01 2.77 8.38
N LEU A 68 10.91 3.54 8.33
CA LEU A 68 10.74 4.59 7.33
C LEU A 68 11.69 5.79 7.55
N GLU A 69 12.26 5.93 8.75
CA GLU A 69 13.18 7.03 9.09
C GLU A 69 14.49 6.96 8.31
N THR A 70 14.91 5.74 7.98
CA THR A 70 16.14 5.49 7.22
C THR A 70 15.82 5.40 5.73
N PRO A 71 16.32 6.32 4.88
CA PRO A 71 16.13 6.22 3.44
C PRO A 71 16.75 4.92 2.89
N LEU A 72 16.03 4.25 2.00
CA LEU A 72 16.56 3.06 1.34
C LEU A 72 17.67 3.44 0.36
N PRO A 73 18.82 2.74 0.38
CA PRO A 73 19.84 2.87 -0.66
C PRO A 73 19.25 2.55 -2.05
N PRO A 74 19.71 3.23 -3.12
CA PRO A 74 19.16 3.08 -4.47
C PRO A 74 19.12 1.64 -4.99
N GLU A 75 20.06 0.80 -4.59
CA GLU A 75 20.14 -0.62 -4.98
C GLU A 75 18.96 -1.46 -4.46
N TYR A 76 18.29 -1.02 -3.40
CA TYR A 76 17.09 -1.68 -2.86
C TYR A 76 15.80 -1.19 -3.53
N ILE A 77 15.85 -0.07 -4.24
CA ILE A 77 14.67 0.53 -4.87
C ILE A 77 14.53 -0.04 -6.29
N GLY A 78 13.47 -0.79 -6.51
CA GLY A 78 13.10 -1.22 -7.86
C GLY A 78 12.66 -0.02 -8.70
N THR A 79 12.98 -0.05 -9.98
CA THR A 79 12.50 0.96 -10.93
C THR A 79 11.22 0.48 -11.61
N CYS A 80 10.27 1.36 -11.82
CA CYS A 80 9.08 1.10 -12.62
C CYS A 80 8.96 2.11 -13.76
N ASN A 81 8.10 1.80 -14.70
CA ASN A 81 7.76 2.69 -15.81
C ASN A 81 6.25 2.74 -16.02
N VAL A 82 5.78 3.65 -16.87
CA VAL A 82 4.34 3.82 -17.12
C VAL A 82 3.67 2.53 -17.60
N SER A 83 4.38 1.69 -18.38
CA SER A 83 3.82 0.44 -18.89
C SER A 83 3.61 -0.60 -17.78
N SER A 84 4.59 -0.77 -16.87
CA SER A 84 4.45 -1.67 -15.72
C SER A 84 3.36 -1.20 -14.75
N ILE A 85 3.26 0.11 -14.52
CA ILE A 85 2.18 0.71 -13.73
C ILE A 85 0.81 0.46 -14.37
N ALA A 86 0.67 0.65 -15.69
CA ALA A 86 -0.56 0.40 -16.42
C ALA A 86 -1.01 -1.07 -16.29
N VAL A 87 -0.08 -2.02 -16.42
CA VAL A 87 -0.36 -3.45 -16.23
C VAL A 87 -0.81 -3.73 -14.80
N ALA A 88 -0.12 -3.19 -13.79
CA ALA A 88 -0.42 -3.44 -12.38
C ALA A 88 -1.78 -2.85 -11.94
N THR A 89 -2.20 -1.73 -12.53
CA THR A 89 -3.46 -1.05 -12.20
C THR A 89 -4.65 -1.45 -13.07
N GLY A 90 -4.41 -2.11 -14.21
CA GLY A 90 -5.42 -2.37 -15.23
C GLY A 90 -5.83 -1.13 -16.06
N PHE A 91 -5.16 0.00 -15.87
CA PHE A 91 -5.41 1.21 -16.67
C PHE A 91 -4.80 1.09 -18.07
N ASN A 92 -5.40 1.78 -19.04
CA ASN A 92 -4.69 2.00 -20.29
C ASN A 92 -3.46 2.90 -20.05
N ARG A 93 -2.46 2.78 -20.94
CA ARG A 93 -1.17 3.47 -20.80
C ARG A 93 -1.31 5.00 -20.72
N GLU A 94 -2.26 5.59 -21.44
CA GLU A 94 -2.46 7.05 -21.44
C GLU A 94 -3.07 7.53 -20.12
N THR A 95 -4.02 6.80 -19.56
CA THR A 95 -4.58 7.07 -18.23
C THR A 95 -3.49 6.97 -17.16
N ALA A 96 -2.71 5.89 -17.16
CA ALA A 96 -1.60 5.72 -16.23
C ALA A 96 -0.60 6.88 -16.35
N ARG A 97 -0.21 7.26 -17.58
CA ARG A 97 0.71 8.39 -17.83
C ARG A 97 0.18 9.71 -17.26
N ARG A 98 -1.11 10.00 -17.46
CA ARG A 98 -1.74 11.23 -16.95
C ARG A 98 -1.69 11.31 -15.43
N HIS A 99 -2.03 10.23 -14.72
CA HIS A 99 -1.99 10.21 -13.26
C HIS A 99 -0.54 10.23 -12.71
N VAL A 100 0.39 9.52 -13.35
CA VAL A 100 1.82 9.63 -13.03
C VAL A 100 2.30 11.07 -13.13
N ASN A 101 1.97 11.79 -14.21
CA ASN A 101 2.36 13.19 -14.39
C ASN A 101 1.76 14.08 -13.30
N ARG A 102 0.49 13.90 -12.92
CA ARG A 102 -0.12 14.63 -11.78
C ARG A 102 0.63 14.41 -10.47
N LEU A 103 1.04 13.17 -10.19
CA LEU A 103 1.83 12.86 -8.99
C LEU A 103 3.24 13.46 -9.05
N ILE A 104 3.83 13.58 -10.25
CA ILE A 104 5.10 14.30 -10.46
C ILE A 104 4.92 15.81 -10.22
N GLU A 105 3.87 16.42 -10.76
CA GLU A 105 3.54 17.84 -10.53
C GLU A 105 3.35 18.15 -9.04
N ARG A 106 2.80 17.19 -8.27
CA ARG A 106 2.64 17.28 -6.82
C ARG A 106 3.90 16.90 -6.02
N GLN A 107 5.00 16.63 -6.68
CA GLN A 107 6.27 16.23 -6.06
C GLN A 107 6.19 14.93 -5.21
N VAL A 108 5.22 14.08 -5.48
CA VAL A 108 5.11 12.74 -4.88
C VAL A 108 6.03 11.76 -5.60
N LEU A 109 5.98 11.79 -6.93
CA LEU A 109 6.83 10.98 -7.80
C LEU A 109 7.82 11.86 -8.56
N GLN A 110 8.88 11.25 -9.04
CA GLN A 110 9.86 11.86 -9.93
C GLN A 110 10.18 10.94 -11.11
N ARG A 111 10.67 11.52 -12.18
CA ARG A 111 11.14 10.80 -13.36
C ARG A 111 12.67 10.76 -13.35
N GLY A 112 13.22 9.55 -13.41
CA GLY A 112 14.65 9.34 -13.57
C GLY A 112 15.14 9.63 -14.99
N PRO A 113 16.48 9.67 -15.21
CA PRO A 113 17.09 9.96 -16.51
C PRO A 113 16.62 9.01 -17.62
N ASP A 114 16.39 7.75 -17.29
CA ASP A 114 15.96 6.71 -18.24
C ASP A 114 14.43 6.65 -18.42
N GLY A 115 13.70 7.68 -17.95
CA GLY A 115 12.23 7.69 -17.97
C GLY A 115 11.58 6.79 -16.92
N THR A 116 12.36 6.21 -16.02
CA THR A 116 11.86 5.45 -14.87
C THR A 116 11.10 6.34 -13.90
N ILE A 117 10.16 5.74 -13.18
CA ILE A 117 9.32 6.41 -12.19
C ILE A 117 9.73 5.92 -10.80
N GLY A 118 9.87 6.84 -9.86
CA GLY A 118 10.15 6.55 -8.46
C GLY A 118 9.61 7.64 -7.55
N PHE A 119 9.71 7.44 -6.25
CA PHE A 119 9.35 8.47 -5.27
C PHE A 119 10.35 9.62 -5.30
N THR A 120 9.85 10.84 -5.08
CA THR A 120 10.71 11.99 -4.83
C THR A 120 11.55 11.76 -3.57
N ALA A 121 12.80 12.20 -3.59
CA ALA A 121 13.70 12.04 -2.44
C ALA A 121 13.08 12.61 -1.15
N GLY A 122 13.12 11.84 -0.08
CA GLY A 122 12.56 12.20 1.23
C GLY A 122 11.02 12.09 1.33
N TYR A 123 10.29 11.83 0.25
CA TYR A 123 8.83 11.73 0.30
C TYR A 123 8.37 10.59 1.23
N MET A 124 9.00 9.42 1.16
CA MET A 124 8.66 8.26 2.01
C MET A 124 9.00 8.48 3.49
N GLN A 125 9.89 9.44 3.82
CA GLN A 125 10.23 9.85 5.19
C GLN A 125 9.38 11.03 5.70
N SER A 126 8.42 11.49 4.89
CA SER A 126 7.56 12.61 5.27
C SER A 126 6.60 12.25 6.40
N GLY A 127 6.22 13.23 7.22
CA GLY A 127 5.20 13.07 8.25
C GLY A 127 3.86 12.60 7.69
N GLN A 128 3.51 12.98 6.46
CA GLN A 128 2.30 12.55 5.77
C GLN A 128 2.28 11.02 5.55
N ILE A 129 3.41 10.41 5.18
CA ILE A 129 3.51 8.95 5.01
C ILE A 129 3.50 8.23 6.35
N ALA A 130 4.18 8.79 7.37
CA ALA A 130 4.13 8.23 8.73
C ALA A 130 2.70 8.24 9.28
N GLU A 131 1.96 9.33 9.12
CA GLU A 131 0.55 9.45 9.53
C GLU A 131 -0.36 8.51 8.74
N LEU A 132 -0.17 8.40 7.41
CA LEU A 132 -0.89 7.45 6.57
C LEU A 132 -0.70 6.01 7.08
N LEU A 133 0.55 5.59 7.32
CA LEU A 133 0.86 4.24 7.81
C LEU A 133 0.21 3.98 9.16
N GLN A 134 0.32 4.91 10.12
CA GLN A 134 -0.30 4.76 11.44
C GLN A 134 -1.83 4.63 11.31
N THR A 135 -2.47 5.48 10.52
CA THR A 135 -3.92 5.45 10.29
C THR A 135 -4.37 4.14 9.64
N GLN A 136 -3.59 3.61 8.68
CA GLN A 136 -3.85 2.32 8.04
C GLN A 136 -3.76 1.17 9.06
N LEU A 137 -2.71 1.15 9.89
CA LEU A 137 -2.51 0.12 10.91
C LEU A 137 -3.61 0.16 11.96
N ASP A 138 -4.01 1.33 12.42
CA ASP A 138 -5.12 1.50 13.37
C ASP A 138 -6.46 1.02 12.79
N THR A 139 -6.69 1.31 11.51
CA THR A 139 -7.90 0.87 10.79
C THR A 139 -7.92 -0.64 10.63
N LEU A 140 -6.79 -1.24 10.25
CA LEU A 140 -6.62 -2.69 10.15
C LEU A 140 -6.80 -3.36 11.52
N GLY A 141 -6.15 -2.84 12.57
CA GLY A 141 -6.25 -3.39 13.94
C GLY A 141 -7.68 -3.43 14.47
N ARG A 142 -8.44 -2.34 14.27
CA ARG A 142 -9.86 -2.30 14.62
C ARG A 142 -10.67 -3.33 13.82
N SER A 143 -10.42 -3.45 12.52
CA SER A 143 -11.15 -4.40 11.67
C SER A 143 -10.83 -5.85 12.03
N VAL A 144 -9.57 -6.18 12.32
CA VAL A 144 -9.16 -7.52 12.79
C VAL A 144 -9.85 -7.85 14.11
N THR A 145 -9.91 -6.91 15.05
CA THR A 145 -10.64 -7.09 16.31
C THR A 145 -12.12 -7.42 16.08
N GLU A 146 -12.78 -6.72 15.16
CA GLU A 146 -14.17 -7.01 14.82
C GLU A 146 -14.33 -8.38 14.13
N PHE A 147 -13.41 -8.77 13.25
CA PHE A 147 -13.43 -10.11 12.64
C PHE A 147 -13.25 -11.22 13.67
N VAL A 148 -12.41 -11.02 14.67
CA VAL A 148 -12.26 -11.99 15.79
C VAL A 148 -13.53 -12.00 16.65
N ARG A 149 -14.09 -10.84 16.99
CA ARG A 149 -15.31 -10.73 17.81
C ARG A 149 -16.52 -11.43 17.18
N MET A 150 -16.67 -11.38 15.85
CA MET A 150 -17.74 -12.05 15.12
C MET A 150 -17.42 -13.52 14.76
N GLY A 151 -16.27 -14.05 15.15
CA GLY A 151 -15.86 -15.43 14.84
C GLY A 151 -15.43 -15.67 13.39
N ALA A 152 -15.24 -14.61 12.60
CA ALA A 152 -14.73 -14.73 11.23
C ALA A 152 -13.22 -15.01 11.19
N MET A 153 -12.50 -14.65 12.25
CA MET A 153 -11.08 -14.94 12.46
C MET A 153 -10.86 -15.50 13.87
N THR A 154 -9.82 -16.31 14.03
CA THR A 154 -9.34 -16.79 15.34
C THR A 154 -7.88 -16.41 15.54
N VAL A 155 -7.54 -16.17 16.79
CA VAL A 155 -6.15 -15.96 17.23
C VAL A 155 -5.74 -17.21 18.03
N THR A 156 -4.65 -17.82 17.63
CA THR A 156 -4.04 -18.96 18.31
C THR A 156 -2.63 -18.61 18.74
N ASP A 157 -2.22 -19.07 19.90
CA ASP A 157 -0.84 -18.97 20.38
C ASP A 157 -0.23 -20.37 20.29
N GLU A 158 0.77 -20.56 19.40
CA GLU A 158 1.53 -21.78 19.22
C GLU A 158 2.93 -21.66 19.84
#